data_ba5b0e802942ac4bedae15ae6449ca31
#
_entry.id   ba5b0e802942ac4bedae15ae6449ca31
#
_cell.length_a   1.000
_cell.length_b   1.000
_cell.length_c   1.000
_cell.angle_alpha   90.00
_cell.angle_beta   90.00
_cell.angle_gamma   90.00
#
_symmetry.space_group_name_H-M   'P 1'
#
loop_
_entity.id
_entity.type
_entity.pdbx_description
1 polymer ?
#
loop_
_entity_poly.entity_id
_entity_poly.type
_entity_poly.pdbx_seq_one_letter_code
_entity_poly.pdbx_strand_id
1 'polypeptide(L)'
;MVFLGFGISAPDLDYDDFEDVDIAGKIAVVVAGAPDGFGSLERTVLSSSASRDAELRQRGAAGVIVVQTGELDGTGRPRTRYVYPDDRAPPADVAEELEASLIVPQRVAAEWTARAGRNFDELVSSIRSGEPSSFDLSAEGHVLAGFEFETFESANVAALLPGSDPALRDEILVLTAHLDHLGVGAVIAGDSVYNGTLDNASGSSALLTLASVLTRMDAPRRSILFLWVTAEESGLLGAEYFARFPTVAPRRIVANQNIDGVMGMITAATDVLAFGYEHSNLSEAVDYAVGLTGTPVSPDPTPEENLFIRSDQYAFVRNGIPAIWVQGGRTGLDPARDPQAELDAWIVERYHKPSDDLVQPLDLEGVRRELRANLLVTYHITSEMGPIEWDPDSFLYRRWVGG
;
A
#
# COMPACT_ATOMS: atom_id res chain seq x y z
N MET A 1 13.00 29.02 -7.20
CA MET A 1 12.46 27.69 -7.53
C MET A 1 13.55 26.86 -8.19
N VAL A 2 13.55 25.56 -7.97
CA VAL A 2 14.51 24.61 -8.56
C VAL A 2 13.74 23.55 -9.34
N PHE A 3 14.10 23.32 -10.60
CA PHE A 3 13.65 22.15 -11.34
C PHE A 3 14.46 20.94 -10.85
N LEU A 4 13.78 19.85 -10.53
CA LEU A 4 14.38 18.73 -9.82
C LEU A 4 13.91 17.39 -10.42
N GLY A 5 13.97 17.24 -11.72
CA GLY A 5 13.61 16.00 -12.39
C GLY A 5 12.30 15.40 -11.88
N PHE A 6 12.33 14.19 -11.34
CA PHE A 6 11.22 13.55 -10.63
C PHE A 6 11.22 13.81 -9.12
N GLY A 7 12.30 14.36 -8.56
CA GLY A 7 12.52 14.51 -7.12
C GLY A 7 12.82 13.19 -6.43
N ILE A 8 13.55 12.30 -7.09
CA ILE A 8 13.90 10.95 -6.62
C ILE A 8 15.39 10.89 -6.26
N SER A 9 15.70 10.29 -5.10
CA SER A 9 17.04 9.81 -4.74
C SER A 9 16.97 8.29 -4.59
N ALA A 10 17.66 7.58 -5.46
CA ALA A 10 17.77 6.12 -5.50
C ALA A 10 19.19 5.71 -5.94
N PRO A 11 20.21 5.93 -5.09
CA PRO A 11 21.61 5.65 -5.45
C PRO A 11 21.88 4.18 -5.79
N ASP A 12 21.12 3.25 -5.23
CA ASP A 12 21.16 1.82 -5.54
C ASP A 12 20.63 1.48 -6.95
N LEU A 13 19.96 2.44 -7.60
CA LEU A 13 19.51 2.37 -8.99
C LEU A 13 20.27 3.35 -9.90
N ASP A 14 21.45 3.86 -9.45
CA ASP A 14 22.27 4.84 -10.16
C ASP A 14 21.49 6.12 -10.58
N TYR A 15 20.57 6.59 -9.71
CA TYR A 15 19.74 7.75 -10.01
C TYR A 15 19.61 8.68 -8.80
N ASP A 16 19.97 9.97 -8.95
CA ASP A 16 19.76 10.99 -7.92
C ASP A 16 19.51 12.38 -8.53
N ASP A 17 18.30 12.89 -8.37
CA ASP A 17 17.93 14.24 -8.81
C ASP A 17 18.52 15.35 -7.91
N PHE A 18 19.13 15.01 -6.76
CA PHE A 18 19.59 15.99 -5.77
C PHE A 18 21.11 16.22 -5.80
N GLU A 19 21.87 15.47 -6.61
CA GLU A 19 23.35 15.44 -6.53
C GLU A 19 23.99 16.84 -6.66
N ASP A 20 23.49 17.70 -7.56
CA ASP A 20 24.12 18.98 -7.91
C ASP A 20 23.34 20.22 -7.49
N VAL A 21 22.30 20.08 -6.66
CA VAL A 21 21.43 21.21 -6.31
C VAL A 21 21.14 21.30 -4.80
N ASP A 22 21.17 22.52 -4.29
CA ASP A 22 20.68 22.84 -2.95
C ASP A 22 19.24 23.31 -3.04
N ILE A 23 18.33 22.62 -2.32
CA ILE A 23 16.90 22.92 -2.29
C ILE A 23 16.42 23.53 -0.97
N ALA A 24 17.31 23.72 0.01
CA ALA A 24 16.95 24.28 1.31
C ALA A 24 16.28 25.66 1.16
N GLY A 25 15.07 25.82 1.72
CA GLY A 25 14.26 27.02 1.65
C GLY A 25 13.70 27.34 0.24
N LYS A 26 13.82 26.43 -0.72
CA LYS A 26 13.32 26.63 -2.09
C LYS A 26 12.07 25.80 -2.37
N ILE A 27 11.31 26.22 -3.39
CA ILE A 27 10.22 25.42 -3.94
C ILE A 27 10.78 24.52 -5.02
N ALA A 28 10.64 23.21 -4.83
CA ALA A 28 10.99 22.19 -5.83
C ALA A 28 9.92 22.10 -6.93
N VAL A 29 10.34 22.08 -8.19
CA VAL A 29 9.46 21.82 -9.34
C VAL A 29 9.83 20.46 -9.89
N VAL A 30 8.93 19.47 -9.73
CA VAL A 30 9.17 18.08 -10.07
C VAL A 30 8.16 17.58 -11.11
N VAL A 31 8.57 16.67 -11.96
CA VAL A 31 7.69 15.99 -12.92
C VAL A 31 7.07 14.77 -12.24
N ALA A 32 5.78 14.54 -12.43
CA ALA A 32 5.12 13.34 -11.92
C ALA A 32 5.63 12.09 -12.65
N GLY A 33 6.03 11.06 -11.88
CA GLY A 33 6.52 9.79 -12.41
C GLY A 33 7.90 9.40 -11.89
N ALA A 34 8.57 8.52 -12.61
CA ALA A 34 9.91 8.01 -12.36
C ALA A 34 10.57 7.60 -13.68
N PRO A 35 11.90 7.28 -13.71
CA PRO A 35 12.56 6.77 -14.91
C PRO A 35 11.91 5.51 -15.46
N ASP A 36 11.81 5.42 -16.79
CA ASP A 36 11.18 4.29 -17.48
C ASP A 36 11.95 2.97 -17.31
N GLY A 37 13.26 3.04 -17.02
CA GLY A 37 14.13 1.89 -16.79
C GLY A 37 13.96 1.23 -15.42
N PHE A 38 13.25 1.85 -14.48
CA PHE A 38 12.98 1.26 -13.16
C PHE A 38 11.94 0.14 -13.25
N GLY A 39 12.02 -0.85 -12.37
CA GLY A 39 10.99 -1.86 -12.21
C GLY A 39 9.64 -1.23 -11.81
N SER A 40 8.54 -1.95 -11.99
CA SER A 40 7.20 -1.44 -11.71
C SER A 40 7.04 -1.04 -10.23
N LEU A 41 7.53 -1.88 -9.32
CA LEU A 41 7.48 -1.64 -7.88
C LEU A 41 8.29 -0.41 -7.48
N GLU A 42 9.54 -0.31 -7.96
CA GLU A 42 10.43 0.83 -7.71
C GLU A 42 9.80 2.13 -8.21
N ARG A 43 9.27 2.12 -9.43
CA ARG A 43 8.57 3.30 -9.99
C ARG A 43 7.41 3.74 -9.11
N THR A 44 6.56 2.82 -8.69
CA THR A 44 5.38 3.13 -7.88
C THR A 44 5.76 3.67 -6.51
N VAL A 45 6.70 3.03 -5.82
CA VAL A 45 7.17 3.47 -4.49
C VAL A 45 7.86 4.83 -4.57
N LEU A 46 8.82 5.00 -5.50
CA LEU A 46 9.65 6.20 -5.57
C LEU A 46 8.90 7.41 -6.12
N SER A 47 7.93 7.22 -7.03
CA SER A 47 7.09 8.31 -7.56
C SER A 47 5.94 8.70 -6.63
N SER A 48 5.71 7.97 -5.55
CA SER A 48 4.63 8.27 -4.61
C SER A 48 4.82 9.66 -3.98
N SER A 49 3.72 10.36 -3.69
CA SER A 49 3.79 11.65 -3.00
C SER A 49 4.45 11.51 -1.62
N ALA A 50 4.19 10.41 -0.92
CA ALA A 50 4.78 10.16 0.39
C ALA A 50 6.31 10.05 0.33
N SER A 51 6.85 9.25 -0.60
CA SER A 51 8.32 9.11 -0.76
C SER A 51 8.97 10.41 -1.19
N ARG A 52 8.39 11.09 -2.18
CA ARG A 52 8.89 12.36 -2.70
C ARG A 52 8.87 13.47 -1.64
N ASP A 53 7.75 13.64 -0.96
CA ASP A 53 7.58 14.73 0.00
C ASP A 53 8.45 14.50 1.25
N ALA A 54 8.69 13.25 1.66
CA ALA A 54 9.65 12.92 2.70
C ALA A 54 11.10 13.32 2.29
N GLU A 55 11.51 12.98 1.08
CA GLU A 55 12.84 13.30 0.54
C GLU A 55 13.07 14.82 0.45
N LEU A 56 12.08 15.54 -0.08
CA LEU A 56 12.13 17.00 -0.20
C LEU A 56 12.22 17.69 1.17
N ARG A 57 11.45 17.21 2.16
CA ARG A 57 11.49 17.76 3.53
C ARG A 57 12.80 17.51 4.23
N GLN A 58 13.32 16.29 4.14
CA GLN A 58 14.60 15.96 4.76
C GLN A 58 15.71 16.89 4.27
N ARG A 59 15.60 17.39 3.03
CA ARG A 59 16.51 18.34 2.41
C ARG A 59 16.12 19.81 2.59
N GLY A 60 15.07 20.09 3.37
CA GLY A 60 14.67 21.44 3.75
C GLY A 60 13.93 22.24 2.66
N ALA A 61 13.28 21.59 1.70
CA ALA A 61 12.45 22.28 0.72
C ALA A 61 11.28 23.02 1.41
N ALA A 62 10.99 24.24 0.97
CA ALA A 62 9.84 25.04 1.46
C ALA A 62 8.52 24.58 0.84
N GLY A 63 8.53 23.91 -0.30
CA GLY A 63 7.34 23.44 -0.97
C GLY A 63 7.64 22.67 -2.25
N VAL A 64 6.59 22.09 -2.84
CA VAL A 64 6.68 21.35 -4.09
C VAL A 64 5.62 21.77 -5.09
N ILE A 65 6.01 21.88 -6.35
CA ILE A 65 5.13 22.00 -7.50
C ILE A 65 5.30 20.77 -8.37
N VAL A 66 4.26 19.94 -8.45
CA VAL A 66 4.26 18.72 -9.26
C VAL A 66 3.72 19.04 -10.64
N VAL A 67 4.52 18.78 -11.65
CA VAL A 67 4.16 18.97 -13.06
C VAL A 67 3.53 17.70 -13.60
N GLN A 68 2.25 17.78 -13.99
CA GLN A 68 1.54 16.68 -14.62
C GLN A 68 1.75 16.74 -16.14
N THR A 69 2.29 15.66 -16.74
CA THR A 69 2.56 15.57 -18.18
C THR A 69 1.40 15.01 -19.01
N GLY A 70 0.31 14.56 -18.37
CA GLY A 70 -0.95 14.15 -19.01
C GLY A 70 -2.04 15.22 -18.92
N GLU A 71 -3.24 14.87 -19.36
CA GLU A 71 -4.41 15.71 -19.12
C GLU A 71 -4.65 15.82 -17.61
N LEU A 72 -4.72 17.04 -17.10
CA LEU A 72 -5.24 17.28 -15.78
C LEU A 72 -6.75 17.07 -15.82
N ASP A 73 -7.25 16.23 -14.95
CA ASP A 73 -8.66 16.25 -14.57
C ASP A 73 -8.94 17.67 -14.02
N GLY A 74 -9.43 18.53 -14.91
CA GLY A 74 -9.47 19.98 -14.71
C GLY A 74 -10.52 20.46 -13.72
N THR A 75 -10.88 19.67 -12.72
CA THR A 75 -12.01 20.00 -11.84
C THR A 75 -11.68 21.01 -10.74
N GLY A 76 -10.40 21.32 -10.49
CA GLY A 76 -10.03 22.27 -9.43
C GLY A 76 -10.69 21.99 -8.08
N ARG A 77 -11.07 20.73 -7.82
CA ARG A 77 -11.73 20.32 -6.58
C ARG A 77 -10.77 20.43 -5.41
N PRO A 78 -11.25 20.90 -4.25
CA PRO A 78 -10.49 20.79 -3.02
C PRO A 78 -10.08 19.34 -2.81
N ARG A 79 -8.83 19.09 -2.42
CA ARG A 79 -8.37 17.77 -2.05
C ARG A 79 -8.56 17.59 -0.55
N THR A 80 -9.21 16.53 -0.15
CA THR A 80 -9.21 16.07 1.22
C THR A 80 -7.88 15.39 1.49
N ARG A 81 -7.26 15.72 2.60
CA ARG A 81 -6.04 15.11 3.07
C ARG A 81 -6.21 14.78 4.55
N TYR A 82 -5.82 13.57 4.90
CA TYR A 82 -5.93 13.10 6.26
C TYR A 82 -4.56 13.25 6.93
N VAL A 83 -4.55 13.85 8.11
CA VAL A 83 -3.34 14.05 8.91
C VAL A 83 -3.61 13.66 10.36
N TYR A 84 -2.58 13.15 11.04
CA TYR A 84 -2.70 12.89 12.47
C TYR A 84 -2.63 14.20 13.27
N PRO A 85 -3.28 14.28 14.45
CA PRO A 85 -3.10 15.42 15.35
C PRO A 85 -1.64 15.60 15.77
N ASP A 86 -1.20 16.84 15.98
CA ASP A 86 0.19 17.19 16.29
C ASP A 86 0.78 16.47 17.51
N ASP A 87 -0.02 16.15 18.52
CA ASP A 87 0.39 15.44 19.73
C ASP A 87 0.63 13.93 19.52
N ARG A 88 0.23 13.42 18.36
CA ARG A 88 0.42 12.05 17.90
C ARG A 88 1.02 12.00 16.50
N ALA A 89 1.68 13.06 16.09
CA ALA A 89 2.35 13.10 14.81
C ALA A 89 3.32 11.91 14.70
N PRO A 90 3.26 11.15 13.61
CA PRO A 90 4.25 10.13 13.33
C PRO A 90 5.64 10.78 13.25
N PRO A 91 6.73 10.01 13.35
CA PRO A 91 8.07 10.50 13.06
C PRO A 91 8.09 11.30 11.75
N ALA A 92 8.97 12.28 11.67
CA ALA A 92 9.03 13.35 10.64
C ALA A 92 8.91 12.88 9.17
N ASP A 93 9.08 11.60 8.92
CA ASP A 93 9.04 10.99 7.60
C ASP A 93 7.64 10.77 7.01
N VAL A 94 6.55 10.96 7.77
CA VAL A 94 5.18 10.70 7.26
C VAL A 94 4.18 11.83 7.46
N ALA A 95 4.34 12.69 8.47
CA ALA A 95 3.30 13.65 8.85
C ALA A 95 3.61 15.11 8.60
N GLU A 96 4.86 15.47 8.40
CA GLU A 96 5.19 16.84 8.08
C GLU A 96 5.07 17.06 6.59
N GLU A 97 3.96 17.59 6.18
CA GLU A 97 3.77 18.02 4.80
C GLU A 97 4.66 19.22 4.49
N LEU A 98 5.07 19.32 3.24
CA LEU A 98 5.63 20.56 2.73
C LEU A 98 4.61 21.68 2.95
N GLU A 99 5.07 22.85 3.37
CA GLU A 99 4.20 24.02 3.61
C GLU A 99 3.32 24.34 2.40
N ALA A 100 3.75 23.95 1.20
CA ALA A 100 2.98 24.11 -0.02
C ALA A 100 3.19 22.93 -0.98
N SER A 101 2.09 22.36 -1.46
CA SER A 101 2.08 21.34 -2.51
C SER A 101 1.04 21.71 -3.57
N LEU A 102 1.47 21.87 -4.81
CA LEU A 102 0.62 22.26 -5.95
C LEU A 102 0.81 21.31 -7.12
N ILE A 103 -0.23 21.12 -7.91
CA ILE A 103 -0.14 20.43 -9.20
C ILE A 103 -0.39 21.44 -10.32
N VAL A 104 0.49 21.46 -11.31
CA VAL A 104 0.37 22.31 -12.48
C VAL A 104 0.46 21.49 -13.78
N PRO A 105 -0.21 21.94 -14.85
CA PRO A 105 -0.05 21.32 -16.16
C PRO A 105 1.33 21.61 -16.75
N GLN A 106 1.83 20.70 -17.60
CA GLN A 106 3.14 20.82 -18.25
C GLN A 106 3.39 22.14 -18.96
N ARG A 107 2.36 22.78 -19.56
CA ARG A 107 2.49 24.08 -20.23
C ARG A 107 3.05 25.18 -19.33
N VAL A 108 2.74 25.12 -18.02
CA VAL A 108 3.24 26.10 -17.05
C VAL A 108 4.74 25.88 -16.78
N ALA A 109 5.15 24.63 -16.61
CA ALA A 109 6.56 24.28 -16.45
C ALA A 109 7.38 24.61 -17.72
N ALA A 110 6.80 24.37 -18.90
CA ALA A 110 7.44 24.73 -20.17
C ALA A 110 7.76 26.23 -20.29
N GLU A 111 6.87 27.10 -19.78
CA GLU A 111 7.16 28.53 -19.74
C GLU A 111 8.33 28.86 -18.79
N TRP A 112 8.40 28.22 -17.63
CA TRP A 112 9.47 28.45 -16.65
C TRP A 112 10.83 27.95 -17.14
N THR A 113 10.87 26.73 -17.68
CA THR A 113 12.11 26.15 -18.23
C THR A 113 12.62 26.90 -19.45
N ALA A 114 11.71 27.39 -20.33
CA ALA A 114 12.08 28.23 -21.47
C ALA A 114 12.74 29.56 -21.05
N ARG A 115 12.28 30.20 -19.96
CA ARG A 115 12.92 31.36 -19.39
C ARG A 115 14.33 31.08 -18.85
N ALA A 116 14.57 29.84 -18.38
CA ALA A 116 15.88 29.38 -17.98
C ALA A 116 16.73 28.84 -19.16
N GLY A 117 16.26 29.01 -20.42
CA GLY A 117 16.97 28.60 -21.64
C GLY A 117 16.93 27.07 -21.88
N ARG A 118 15.95 26.37 -21.32
CA ARG A 118 15.80 24.90 -21.44
C ARG A 118 14.48 24.54 -22.12
N ASN A 119 14.48 23.46 -22.90
CA ASN A 119 13.29 22.87 -23.50
C ASN A 119 12.67 21.84 -22.55
N PHE A 120 11.41 22.01 -22.16
CA PHE A 120 10.74 21.12 -21.20
C PHE A 120 10.59 19.69 -21.73
N ASP A 121 10.24 19.50 -23.00
CA ASP A 121 10.04 18.16 -23.57
C ASP A 121 11.37 17.38 -23.67
N GLU A 122 12.48 18.06 -23.96
CA GLU A 122 13.82 17.48 -23.93
C GLU A 122 14.21 17.09 -22.49
N LEU A 123 13.92 17.93 -21.50
CA LEU A 123 14.15 17.62 -20.07
C LEU A 123 13.35 16.38 -19.65
N VAL A 124 12.07 16.31 -19.98
CA VAL A 124 11.22 15.15 -19.65
C VAL A 124 11.73 13.89 -20.33
N SER A 125 12.18 13.99 -21.59
CA SER A 125 12.76 12.84 -22.31
C SER A 125 14.05 12.36 -21.63
N SER A 126 14.93 13.27 -21.21
CA SER A 126 16.20 12.95 -20.53
C SER A 126 15.94 12.25 -19.19
N ILE A 127 15.13 12.83 -18.30
CA ILE A 127 14.87 12.22 -16.99
C ILE A 127 14.13 10.88 -17.11
N ARG A 128 13.26 10.70 -18.09
CA ARG A 128 12.61 9.41 -18.37
C ARG A 128 13.59 8.34 -18.83
N SER A 129 14.62 8.71 -19.58
CA SER A 129 15.68 7.78 -19.99
C SER A 129 16.65 7.44 -18.84
N GLY A 130 16.48 8.03 -17.65
CA GLY A 130 17.32 7.77 -16.49
C GLY A 130 18.48 8.74 -16.32
N GLU A 131 18.49 9.86 -17.03
CA GLU A 131 19.50 10.91 -16.89
C GLU A 131 18.96 12.01 -15.97
N PRO A 132 19.42 12.14 -14.70
CA PRO A 132 18.97 13.20 -13.80
C PRO A 132 19.19 14.58 -14.41
N SER A 133 18.26 15.50 -14.17
CA SER A 133 18.39 16.88 -14.66
C SER A 133 17.81 17.83 -13.64
N SER A 134 18.69 18.57 -12.96
CA SER A 134 18.31 19.51 -11.91
C SER A 134 19.03 20.83 -12.07
N PHE A 135 18.32 21.96 -11.88
CA PHE A 135 18.91 23.30 -12.03
C PHE A 135 18.02 24.36 -11.38
N ASP A 136 18.64 25.51 -11.04
CA ASP A 136 17.92 26.69 -10.55
C ASP A 136 17.14 27.35 -11.70
N LEU A 137 15.84 27.54 -11.50
CA LEU A 137 14.97 28.22 -12.49
C LEU A 137 15.15 29.72 -12.52
N SER A 138 15.98 30.30 -11.63
CA SER A 138 16.17 31.74 -11.50
C SER A 138 14.85 32.51 -11.39
N ALA A 139 13.88 31.92 -10.73
CA ALA A 139 12.53 32.45 -10.56
C ALA A 139 12.07 32.31 -9.09
N GLU A 140 11.31 33.30 -8.65
CA GLU A 140 10.63 33.28 -7.35
C GLU A 140 9.19 32.80 -7.53
N GLY A 141 8.71 32.03 -6.53
CA GLY A 141 7.33 31.56 -6.47
C GLY A 141 6.71 31.98 -5.14
N HIS A 142 5.47 32.43 -5.19
CA HIS A 142 4.65 32.68 -4.02
C HIS A 142 3.43 31.78 -4.08
N VAL A 143 3.23 30.97 -3.02
CA VAL A 143 2.08 30.10 -2.89
C VAL A 143 1.24 30.61 -1.73
N LEU A 144 -0.05 30.84 -1.98
CA LEU A 144 -1.03 31.13 -0.97
C LEU A 144 -2.05 29.98 -0.98
N ALA A 145 -2.13 29.23 0.12
CA ALA A 145 -3.10 28.15 0.31
C ALA A 145 -3.89 28.38 1.60
N GLY A 146 -5.17 28.03 1.59
CA GLY A 146 -6.02 28.01 2.77
C GLY A 146 -6.52 26.59 3.00
N PHE A 147 -6.62 26.18 4.26
CA PHE A 147 -7.09 24.86 4.67
C PHE A 147 -8.25 25.02 5.64
N GLU A 148 -9.23 24.14 5.50
CA GLU A 148 -10.26 23.89 6.51
C GLU A 148 -9.92 22.57 7.18
N PHE A 149 -9.91 22.56 8.53
CA PHE A 149 -9.62 21.38 9.31
C PHE A 149 -10.89 20.87 9.99
N GLU A 150 -11.12 19.58 9.85
CA GLU A 150 -12.14 18.84 10.60
C GLU A 150 -11.45 17.72 11.35
N THR A 151 -11.78 17.57 12.64
CA THR A 151 -11.23 16.49 13.48
C THR A 151 -12.31 15.45 13.71
N PHE A 152 -11.96 14.19 13.50
CA PHE A 152 -12.81 13.05 13.83
C PHE A 152 -11.99 11.96 14.53
N GLU A 153 -12.67 11.07 15.22
CA GLU A 153 -12.06 9.92 15.89
C GLU A 153 -12.55 8.63 15.24
N SER A 154 -11.65 7.69 15.08
CA SER A 154 -11.95 6.31 14.72
C SER A 154 -11.05 5.36 15.50
N ALA A 155 -11.29 4.06 15.47
CA ALA A 155 -10.55 3.10 16.25
C ALA A 155 -10.26 1.81 15.48
N ASN A 156 -9.03 1.32 15.65
CA ASN A 156 -8.72 -0.07 15.35
C ASN A 156 -9.27 -0.97 16.46
N VAL A 157 -9.64 -2.18 16.12
CA VAL A 157 -10.07 -3.21 17.08
C VAL A 157 -9.02 -4.32 17.11
N ALA A 158 -8.48 -4.62 18.29
CA ALA A 158 -7.42 -5.60 18.44
C ALA A 158 -7.81 -6.70 19.44
N ALA A 159 -7.49 -7.95 19.10
CA ALA A 159 -7.69 -9.12 19.98
C ALA A 159 -6.47 -10.04 19.95
N LEU A 160 -5.91 -10.38 21.12
CA LEU A 160 -4.72 -11.20 21.24
C LEU A 160 -5.08 -12.65 21.60
N LEU A 161 -4.59 -13.60 20.81
CA LEU A 161 -4.51 -15.02 21.14
C LEU A 161 -3.07 -15.32 21.61
N PRO A 162 -2.85 -15.57 22.92
CA PRO A 162 -1.51 -15.81 23.44
C PRO A 162 -0.91 -17.11 22.90
N GLY A 163 0.38 -17.07 22.57
CA GLY A 163 1.17 -18.24 22.22
C GLY A 163 1.47 -19.15 23.43
N SER A 164 1.69 -20.43 23.16
CA SER A 164 1.93 -21.47 24.17
C SER A 164 3.40 -21.71 24.50
N ASP A 165 4.33 -21.34 23.58
CA ASP A 165 5.77 -21.56 23.75
C ASP A 165 6.39 -20.40 24.56
N PRO A 166 6.96 -20.67 25.75
CA PRO A 166 7.60 -19.60 26.55
C PRO A 166 8.71 -18.85 25.82
N ALA A 167 9.36 -19.46 24.83
CA ALA A 167 10.43 -18.83 24.06
C ALA A 167 9.90 -17.96 22.89
N LEU A 168 8.74 -18.31 22.33
CA LEU A 168 8.19 -17.69 21.11
C LEU A 168 6.91 -16.89 21.35
N ARG A 169 6.23 -17.07 22.47
CA ARG A 169 4.93 -16.39 22.74
C ARG A 169 5.01 -14.86 22.72
N ASP A 170 6.21 -14.32 22.85
CA ASP A 170 6.44 -12.87 22.78
C ASP A 170 6.65 -12.39 21.33
N GLU A 171 6.81 -13.30 20.39
CA GLU A 171 6.76 -13.02 18.96
C GLU A 171 5.30 -13.05 18.48
N ILE A 172 4.89 -12.02 17.74
CA ILE A 172 3.50 -11.79 17.38
C ILE A 172 3.36 -11.75 15.88
N LEU A 173 2.53 -12.64 15.32
CA LEU A 173 1.97 -12.47 13.99
C LEU A 173 0.75 -11.56 14.08
N VAL A 174 0.72 -10.47 13.31
CA VAL A 174 -0.46 -9.60 13.20
C VAL A 174 -1.26 -10.02 11.97
N LEU A 175 -2.51 -10.44 12.18
CA LEU A 175 -3.47 -10.66 11.10
C LEU A 175 -4.31 -9.40 10.93
N THR A 176 -4.36 -8.83 9.72
CA THR A 176 -5.08 -7.59 9.43
C THR A 176 -6.23 -7.79 8.45
N ALA A 177 -7.27 -7.00 8.61
CA ALA A 177 -8.29 -6.71 7.62
C ALA A 177 -8.90 -5.34 7.95
N HIS A 178 -9.18 -4.51 6.95
CA HIS A 178 -9.87 -3.24 7.26
C HIS A 178 -11.36 -3.43 7.47
N LEU A 179 -11.94 -2.54 8.27
CA LEU A 179 -13.35 -2.59 8.68
C LEU A 179 -14.15 -1.40 8.15
N ASP A 180 -13.49 -0.43 7.57
CA ASP A 180 -14.10 0.71 6.93
C ASP A 180 -14.41 0.43 5.45
N HIS A 181 -15.20 1.30 4.85
CA HIS A 181 -15.40 1.47 3.43
C HIS A 181 -15.77 2.94 3.16
N LEU A 182 -16.18 3.27 1.94
CA LEU A 182 -16.42 4.66 1.52
C LEU A 182 -17.64 5.34 2.17
N GLY A 183 -18.48 4.60 2.87
CA GLY A 183 -19.61 5.16 3.62
C GLY A 183 -20.73 5.68 2.72
N VAL A 184 -21.13 6.96 2.86
CA VAL A 184 -22.19 7.58 2.06
C VAL A 184 -21.56 8.54 1.05
N GLY A 185 -21.82 8.30 -0.23
CA GLY A 185 -21.19 9.02 -1.33
C GLY A 185 -22.17 9.47 -2.42
N ALA A 186 -21.66 9.59 -3.64
CA ALA A 186 -22.47 9.96 -4.79
C ALA A 186 -23.56 8.90 -5.07
N VAL A 187 -24.74 9.35 -5.48
CA VAL A 187 -25.84 8.43 -5.83
C VAL A 187 -25.53 7.72 -7.13
N ILE A 188 -25.49 6.39 -7.10
CA ILE A 188 -25.36 5.52 -8.29
C ILE A 188 -26.58 4.60 -8.34
N ALA A 189 -27.32 4.61 -9.45
CA ALA A 189 -28.53 3.80 -9.65
C ALA A 189 -29.59 3.96 -8.53
N GLY A 190 -29.63 5.12 -7.87
CA GLY A 190 -30.60 5.43 -6.82
C GLY A 190 -30.13 5.09 -5.39
N ASP A 191 -28.92 4.56 -5.22
CA ASP A 191 -28.30 4.25 -3.95
C ASP A 191 -27.05 5.11 -3.71
N SER A 192 -26.85 5.54 -2.47
CA SER A 192 -25.67 6.33 -2.03
C SER A 192 -24.88 5.65 -0.92
N VAL A 193 -25.30 4.47 -0.46
CA VAL A 193 -24.60 3.71 0.58
C VAL A 193 -23.63 2.73 -0.07
N TYR A 194 -22.34 2.95 0.15
CA TYR A 194 -21.27 2.08 -0.33
C TYR A 194 -21.05 1.00 0.72
N ASN A 195 -21.54 -0.21 0.42
CA ASN A 195 -21.68 -1.27 1.42
C ASN A 195 -20.38 -2.01 1.73
N GLY A 196 -19.47 -2.19 0.73
CA GLY A 196 -18.18 -2.82 0.93
C GLY A 196 -18.26 -4.30 1.33
N THR A 197 -19.07 -5.09 0.63
CA THR A 197 -19.24 -6.51 0.98
C THR A 197 -18.00 -7.34 0.68
N LEU A 198 -17.46 -7.22 -0.53
CA LEU A 198 -16.16 -7.84 -0.85
C LEU A 198 -15.02 -6.99 -0.28
N ASP A 199 -15.10 -5.69 -0.39
CA ASP A 199 -14.11 -4.70 0.01
C ASP A 199 -14.60 -3.87 1.21
N ASN A 200 -14.37 -4.21 2.51
CA ASN A 200 -13.66 -5.43 2.94
C ASN A 200 -14.41 -6.12 4.10
N ALA A 201 -15.74 -6.16 4.05
CA ALA A 201 -16.50 -6.95 5.03
C ALA A 201 -16.16 -8.45 4.93
N SER A 202 -15.77 -8.92 3.72
CA SER A 202 -15.33 -10.30 3.49
C SER A 202 -14.05 -10.61 4.27
N GLY A 203 -13.02 -9.78 4.19
CA GLY A 203 -11.77 -9.93 4.93
C GLY A 203 -11.97 -9.79 6.44
N SER A 204 -12.77 -8.81 6.88
CA SER A 204 -13.15 -8.66 8.28
C SER A 204 -13.86 -9.91 8.83
N SER A 205 -14.76 -10.52 8.05
CA SER A 205 -15.45 -11.76 8.41
C SER A 205 -14.51 -12.97 8.36
N ALA A 206 -13.57 -13.00 7.42
CA ALA A 206 -12.53 -14.01 7.34
C ALA A 206 -11.66 -13.99 8.61
N LEU A 207 -11.25 -12.83 9.06
CA LEU A 207 -10.46 -12.66 10.28
C LEU A 207 -11.20 -13.17 11.52
N LEU A 208 -12.51 -12.90 11.65
CA LEU A 208 -13.38 -13.46 12.70
C LEU A 208 -13.45 -14.98 12.63
N THR A 209 -13.55 -15.53 11.41
CA THR A 209 -13.61 -16.98 11.18
C THR A 209 -12.29 -17.64 11.58
N LEU A 210 -11.15 -17.08 11.17
CA LEU A 210 -9.83 -17.57 11.56
C LEU A 210 -9.65 -17.51 13.08
N ALA A 211 -10.04 -16.43 13.73
CA ALA A 211 -10.01 -16.31 15.20
C ALA A 211 -10.84 -17.41 15.86
N SER A 212 -12.06 -17.64 15.36
CA SER A 212 -12.93 -18.71 15.87
C SER A 212 -12.37 -20.11 15.70
N VAL A 213 -11.66 -20.39 14.60
CA VAL A 213 -11.03 -21.69 14.34
C VAL A 213 -9.79 -21.86 15.21
N LEU A 214 -8.87 -20.89 15.19
CA LEU A 214 -7.59 -20.94 15.90
C LEU A 214 -7.75 -21.04 17.42
N THR A 215 -8.79 -20.41 17.99
CA THR A 215 -9.10 -20.56 19.44
C THR A 215 -9.62 -21.94 19.83
N ARG A 216 -10.00 -22.80 18.88
CA ARG A 216 -10.44 -24.18 19.11
C ARG A 216 -9.37 -25.22 18.77
N MET A 217 -8.28 -24.80 18.15
CA MET A 217 -7.11 -25.64 17.87
C MET A 217 -6.17 -25.64 19.09
N ASP A 218 -5.13 -26.46 19.05
CA ASP A 218 -4.03 -26.36 19.99
C ASP A 218 -3.41 -24.95 19.87
N ALA A 219 -3.08 -24.36 21.02
CA ALA A 219 -2.54 -23.02 21.05
C ALA A 219 -1.25 -22.91 20.21
N PRO A 220 -1.14 -21.93 19.30
CA PRO A 220 0.06 -21.76 18.49
C PRO A 220 1.27 -21.48 19.38
N ARG A 221 2.49 -21.68 18.87
CA ARG A 221 3.71 -21.36 19.63
C ARG A 221 3.91 -19.86 19.78
N ARG A 222 3.76 -19.09 18.69
CA ARG A 222 3.75 -17.62 18.69
C ARG A 222 2.36 -17.09 19.00
N SER A 223 2.30 -15.89 19.52
CA SER A 223 1.03 -15.17 19.68
C SER A 223 0.47 -14.68 18.34
N ILE A 224 -0.85 -14.57 18.27
CA ILE A 224 -1.56 -13.99 17.11
C ILE A 224 -2.33 -12.77 17.59
N LEU A 225 -2.11 -11.62 16.94
CA LEU A 225 -2.92 -10.44 17.12
C LEU A 225 -3.86 -10.28 15.93
N PHE A 226 -5.15 -10.44 16.15
CA PHE A 226 -6.17 -10.08 15.18
C PHE A 226 -6.42 -8.59 15.25
N LEU A 227 -6.30 -7.90 14.13
CA LEU A 227 -6.36 -6.45 14.07
C LEU A 227 -7.28 -6.00 12.93
N TRP A 228 -8.45 -5.51 13.29
CA TRP A 228 -9.32 -4.81 12.35
C TRP A 228 -8.92 -3.35 12.32
N VAL A 229 -8.46 -2.88 11.18
CA VAL A 229 -7.99 -1.51 11.01
C VAL A 229 -9.05 -0.62 10.39
N THR A 230 -9.01 0.66 10.71
CA THR A 230 -9.89 1.69 10.17
C THR A 230 -9.17 2.57 9.17
N ALA A 231 -9.93 3.28 8.34
CA ALA A 231 -9.43 4.28 7.40
C ALA A 231 -8.34 3.76 6.44
N GLU A 232 -8.51 2.51 5.97
CA GLU A 232 -7.73 1.96 4.87
C GLU A 232 -7.97 2.78 3.60
N GLU A 233 -9.25 3.00 3.27
CA GLU A 233 -9.75 3.76 2.12
C GLU A 233 -9.31 5.26 2.12
N SER A 234 -8.83 5.72 3.26
CA SER A 234 -8.30 7.06 3.45
C SER A 234 -6.76 7.11 3.39
N GLY A 235 -6.11 6.03 2.97
CA GLY A 235 -4.66 5.91 2.81
C GLY A 235 -3.97 5.12 3.90
N LEU A 236 -4.51 3.97 4.30
CA LEU A 236 -3.94 2.99 5.24
C LEU A 236 -3.75 3.56 6.66
N LEU A 237 -4.54 4.59 7.06
CA LEU A 237 -4.24 5.35 8.28
C LEU A 237 -4.28 4.51 9.55
N GLY A 238 -5.23 3.59 9.67
CA GLY A 238 -5.35 2.73 10.85
C GLY A 238 -4.20 1.74 10.96
N ALA A 239 -3.81 1.12 9.85
CA ALA A 239 -2.68 0.20 9.79
C ALA A 239 -1.36 0.93 10.06
N GLU A 240 -1.15 2.10 9.44
CA GLU A 240 0.03 2.93 9.65
C GLU A 240 0.14 3.40 11.10
N TYR A 241 -0.97 3.86 11.69
CA TYR A 241 -1.00 4.24 13.10
C TYR A 241 -0.61 3.07 14.00
N PHE A 242 -1.16 1.87 13.76
CA PHE A 242 -0.83 0.71 14.57
C PHE A 242 0.62 0.27 14.39
N ALA A 243 1.14 0.23 13.17
CA ALA A 243 2.51 -0.17 12.91
C ALA A 243 3.54 0.72 13.63
N ARG A 244 3.22 2.00 13.79
CA ARG A 244 4.07 2.99 14.49
C ARG A 244 3.84 3.05 16.00
N PHE A 245 2.60 2.93 16.43
CA PHE A 245 2.16 3.04 17.83
C PHE A 245 1.39 1.80 18.28
N PRO A 246 2.00 0.60 18.16
CA PRO A 246 1.29 -0.63 18.48
C PRO A 246 0.95 -0.71 19.95
N THR A 247 -0.20 -1.32 20.25
CA THR A 247 -0.63 -1.63 21.63
C THR A 247 0.17 -2.78 22.27
N VAL A 248 1.06 -3.38 21.48
CA VAL A 248 2.06 -4.38 21.93
C VAL A 248 3.46 -3.82 21.71
N ALA A 249 4.49 -4.41 22.31
CA ALA A 249 5.86 -3.93 22.10
C ALA A 249 6.26 -4.09 20.61
N PRO A 250 6.69 -3.03 19.90
CA PRO A 250 6.94 -3.07 18.45
C PRO A 250 7.90 -4.19 18.04
N ARG A 251 8.99 -4.37 18.78
CA ARG A 251 10.01 -5.41 18.53
C ARG A 251 9.49 -6.84 18.65
N ARG A 252 8.24 -7.05 19.07
CA ARG A 252 7.59 -8.36 19.15
C ARG A 252 6.78 -8.69 17.93
N ILE A 253 6.45 -7.72 17.09
CA ILE A 253 5.75 -7.97 15.83
C ILE A 253 6.77 -8.52 14.84
N VAL A 254 6.62 -9.80 14.48
CA VAL A 254 7.58 -10.48 13.61
C VAL A 254 7.09 -10.58 12.16
N ALA A 255 5.78 -10.53 11.93
CA ALA A 255 5.19 -10.56 10.60
C ALA A 255 3.78 -9.96 10.61
N ASN A 256 3.32 -9.58 9.42
CA ASN A 256 1.92 -9.29 9.13
C ASN A 256 1.40 -10.24 8.06
N GLN A 257 0.16 -10.70 8.22
CA GLN A 257 -0.61 -11.37 7.19
C GLN A 257 -1.91 -10.59 6.99
N ASN A 258 -2.10 -10.03 5.80
CA ASN A 258 -3.28 -9.23 5.48
C ASN A 258 -4.35 -10.05 4.76
N ILE A 259 -5.61 -9.67 4.94
CA ILE A 259 -6.76 -10.20 4.20
C ILE A 259 -7.60 -9.01 3.73
N ASP A 260 -7.43 -8.68 2.47
CA ASP A 260 -8.15 -7.59 1.83
C ASP A 260 -8.88 -8.11 0.59
N GLY A 261 -10.20 -8.26 0.73
CA GLY A 261 -11.04 -8.96 -0.22
C GLY A 261 -10.79 -10.48 -0.23
N VAL A 262 -11.83 -11.24 0.05
CA VAL A 262 -11.81 -12.71 -0.16
C VAL A 262 -12.21 -13.00 -1.60
N MET A 263 -11.23 -13.03 -2.52
CA MET A 263 -11.48 -13.14 -3.97
C MET A 263 -12.19 -14.44 -4.36
N GLY A 264 -12.01 -15.50 -3.57
CA GLY A 264 -12.78 -16.73 -3.69
C GLY A 264 -14.29 -16.54 -3.57
N MET A 265 -14.75 -15.40 -3.04
CA MET A 265 -16.18 -15.05 -2.98
C MET A 265 -16.78 -14.79 -4.37
N ILE A 266 -15.98 -14.35 -5.33
CA ILE A 266 -16.39 -14.16 -6.73
C ILE A 266 -16.50 -15.52 -7.41
N THR A 267 -15.42 -16.30 -7.37
CA THR A 267 -15.35 -17.65 -7.96
C THR A 267 -14.26 -18.49 -7.32
N ALA A 268 -14.53 -19.80 -7.18
CA ALA A 268 -13.54 -20.74 -6.66
C ALA A 268 -12.39 -20.94 -7.64
N ALA A 269 -11.15 -20.83 -7.13
CA ALA A 269 -9.93 -21.09 -7.88
C ALA A 269 -9.24 -22.38 -7.41
N THR A 270 -8.39 -22.96 -8.27
CA THR A 270 -7.54 -24.12 -7.96
C THR A 270 -6.12 -23.72 -7.55
N ASP A 271 -5.80 -22.45 -7.64
CA ASP A 271 -4.52 -21.83 -7.30
C ASP A 271 -4.72 -20.67 -6.32
N VAL A 272 -3.63 -20.12 -5.81
CA VAL A 272 -3.58 -18.92 -4.98
C VAL A 272 -2.58 -17.94 -5.54
N LEU A 273 -2.80 -16.65 -5.28
CA LEU A 273 -1.80 -15.59 -5.40
C LEU A 273 -1.26 -15.27 -4.01
N ALA A 274 0.04 -15.01 -3.92
CA ALA A 274 0.71 -14.66 -2.67
C ALA A 274 1.55 -13.39 -2.89
N PHE A 275 0.95 -12.25 -2.57
CA PHE A 275 1.65 -10.97 -2.66
C PHE A 275 2.62 -10.81 -1.49
N GLY A 276 3.86 -10.44 -1.79
CA GLY A 276 4.96 -10.38 -0.82
C GLY A 276 5.77 -11.67 -0.69
N TYR A 277 5.46 -12.69 -1.50
CA TYR A 277 6.13 -13.98 -1.52
C TYR A 277 7.66 -13.87 -1.72
N GLU A 278 8.10 -12.96 -2.58
CA GLU A 278 9.49 -12.75 -2.95
C GLU A 278 10.29 -11.87 -1.96
N HIS A 279 9.64 -11.30 -0.94
CA HIS A 279 10.30 -10.30 -0.10
C HIS A 279 10.84 -10.82 1.21
N SER A 280 10.44 -12.04 1.62
CA SER A 280 10.83 -12.62 2.91
C SER A 280 10.65 -14.13 2.92
N ASN A 281 11.17 -14.80 3.97
CA ASN A 281 10.94 -16.23 4.14
C ASN A 281 9.49 -16.61 4.54
N LEU A 282 8.55 -15.67 4.55
CA LEU A 282 7.12 -15.98 4.67
C LEU A 282 6.61 -16.83 3.51
N SER A 283 7.34 -16.87 2.38
CA SER A 283 7.13 -17.82 1.29
C SER A 283 7.08 -19.29 1.75
N GLU A 284 7.89 -19.67 2.76
CA GLU A 284 7.89 -21.04 3.32
C GLU A 284 6.52 -21.43 3.87
N ALA A 285 5.78 -20.48 4.45
CA ALA A 285 4.44 -20.73 4.96
C ALA A 285 3.42 -20.95 3.84
N VAL A 286 3.59 -20.24 2.73
CA VAL A 286 2.76 -20.44 1.53
C VAL A 286 3.06 -21.80 0.91
N ASP A 287 4.33 -22.17 0.77
CA ASP A 287 4.76 -23.46 0.23
C ASP A 287 4.26 -24.64 1.10
N TYR A 288 4.27 -24.47 2.42
CA TYR A 288 3.67 -25.43 3.33
C TYR A 288 2.17 -25.64 3.07
N ALA A 289 1.42 -24.53 2.94
CA ALA A 289 -0.01 -24.58 2.63
C ALA A 289 -0.29 -25.26 1.28
N VAL A 290 0.52 -24.94 0.26
CA VAL A 290 0.51 -25.59 -1.06
C VAL A 290 0.77 -27.10 -0.94
N GLY A 291 1.79 -27.51 -0.19
CA GLY A 291 2.13 -28.92 0.02
C GLY A 291 0.97 -29.72 0.64
N LEU A 292 0.20 -29.12 1.54
CA LEU A 292 -0.93 -29.76 2.21
C LEU A 292 -2.23 -29.75 1.39
N THR A 293 -2.44 -28.74 0.58
CA THR A 293 -3.70 -28.58 -0.17
C THR A 293 -3.60 -29.05 -1.62
N GLY A 294 -2.39 -29.11 -2.17
CA GLY A 294 -2.15 -29.31 -3.60
C GLY A 294 -2.60 -28.09 -4.45
N THR A 295 -2.77 -26.93 -3.80
CA THR A 295 -3.21 -25.67 -4.44
C THR A 295 -1.96 -24.84 -4.79
N PRO A 296 -1.52 -24.77 -6.07
CA PRO A 296 -0.28 -24.11 -6.43
C PRO A 296 -0.34 -22.59 -6.24
N VAL A 297 0.82 -21.97 -6.06
CA VAL A 297 0.98 -20.51 -6.17
C VAL A 297 1.13 -20.16 -7.64
N SER A 298 0.33 -19.24 -8.11
CA SER A 298 0.47 -18.66 -9.46
C SER A 298 1.15 -17.29 -9.37
N PRO A 299 1.91 -16.90 -10.41
CA PRO A 299 2.42 -15.53 -10.52
C PRO A 299 1.28 -14.50 -10.51
N ASP A 300 1.57 -13.31 -10.03
CA ASP A 300 0.66 -12.16 -10.17
C ASP A 300 0.41 -11.89 -11.66
N PRO A 301 -0.83 -11.93 -12.13
CA PRO A 301 -1.15 -11.67 -13.55
C PRO A 301 -1.04 -10.20 -13.95
N THR A 302 -1.02 -9.28 -12.98
CA THR A 302 -0.99 -7.82 -13.19
C THR A 302 0.07 -7.14 -12.29
N PRO A 303 1.36 -7.55 -12.39
CA PRO A 303 2.40 -7.04 -11.50
C PRO A 303 2.62 -5.52 -11.62
N GLU A 304 2.19 -4.91 -12.72
CA GLU A 304 2.20 -3.45 -12.93
C GLU A 304 1.23 -2.71 -12.03
N GLU A 305 0.18 -3.36 -11.52
CA GLU A 305 -0.77 -2.77 -10.57
C GLU A 305 -0.19 -2.63 -9.16
N ASN A 306 0.90 -3.36 -8.87
CA ASN A 306 1.60 -3.31 -7.58
C ASN A 306 0.68 -3.49 -6.37
N LEU A 307 -0.23 -4.46 -6.42
CA LEU A 307 -1.27 -4.68 -5.40
C LEU A 307 -0.67 -4.84 -4.00
N PHE A 308 0.53 -5.40 -3.88
CA PHE A 308 1.19 -5.59 -2.60
C PHE A 308 1.43 -4.31 -1.81
N ILE A 309 1.56 -3.16 -2.47
CA ILE A 309 1.79 -1.87 -1.80
C ILE A 309 0.54 -0.98 -1.73
N ARG A 310 -0.65 -1.54 -1.98
CA ARG A 310 -1.90 -0.78 -2.05
C ARG A 310 -2.87 -1.07 -0.91
N SER A 311 -2.53 -1.98 0.02
CA SER A 311 -3.37 -2.31 1.16
C SER A 311 -2.56 -2.34 2.46
N ASP A 312 -3.19 -2.64 3.57
CA ASP A 312 -2.73 -2.50 4.95
C ASP A 312 -1.37 -3.15 5.26
N GLN A 313 -1.02 -4.26 4.60
CA GLN A 313 0.29 -4.89 4.77
C GLN A 313 1.45 -3.93 4.46
N TYR A 314 1.24 -2.97 3.55
CA TYR A 314 2.30 -2.03 3.18
C TYR A 314 2.67 -1.09 4.33
N ALA A 315 1.73 -0.77 5.21
CA ALA A 315 2.02 0.00 6.42
C ALA A 315 3.02 -0.73 7.33
N PHE A 316 2.90 -2.07 7.45
CA PHE A 316 3.86 -2.88 8.20
C PHE A 316 5.21 -2.96 7.50
N VAL A 317 5.22 -3.17 6.18
CA VAL A 317 6.44 -3.18 5.35
C VAL A 317 7.25 -1.90 5.53
N ARG A 318 6.60 -0.73 5.46
CA ARG A 318 7.25 0.58 5.66
C ARG A 318 7.83 0.75 7.07
N ASN A 319 7.35 0.00 8.04
CA ASN A 319 7.84 -0.01 9.42
C ASN A 319 8.77 -1.20 9.70
N GLY A 320 9.32 -1.83 8.67
CA GLY A 320 10.34 -2.87 8.76
C GLY A 320 9.82 -4.26 9.10
N ILE A 321 8.52 -4.50 9.04
CA ILE A 321 7.87 -5.77 9.38
C ILE A 321 7.55 -6.52 8.10
N PRO A 322 8.09 -7.76 7.89
CA PRO A 322 7.74 -8.59 6.74
C PRO A 322 6.24 -8.87 6.68
N ALA A 323 5.69 -8.85 5.48
CA ALA A 323 4.26 -9.05 5.31
C ALA A 323 3.93 -9.97 4.13
N ILE A 324 2.76 -10.60 4.20
CA ILE A 324 2.21 -11.46 3.16
C ILE A 324 0.69 -11.26 3.04
N TRP A 325 0.18 -11.37 1.82
CA TRP A 325 -1.23 -11.34 1.51
C TRP A 325 -1.57 -12.48 0.54
N VAL A 326 -2.38 -13.43 0.97
CA VAL A 326 -2.75 -14.62 0.18
C VAL A 326 -4.22 -14.55 -0.18
N GLN A 327 -4.52 -14.63 -1.47
CA GLN A 327 -5.89 -14.62 -1.99
C GLN A 327 -6.11 -15.74 -3.01
N GLY A 328 -7.38 -15.98 -3.38
CA GLY A 328 -7.75 -16.91 -4.46
C GLY A 328 -7.07 -16.53 -5.78
N GLY A 329 -6.59 -17.55 -6.49
CA GLY A 329 -5.88 -17.39 -7.76
C GLY A 329 -6.80 -17.11 -8.96
N ARG A 330 -6.27 -17.36 -10.14
CA ARG A 330 -6.94 -17.03 -11.41
C ARG A 330 -7.22 -18.25 -12.30
N THR A 331 -7.01 -19.45 -11.78
CA THR A 331 -7.37 -20.70 -12.46
C THR A 331 -8.67 -21.25 -11.88
N GLY A 332 -9.75 -21.22 -12.64
CA GLY A 332 -11.08 -21.60 -12.16
C GLY A 332 -11.15 -23.09 -11.73
N LEU A 333 -11.84 -23.35 -10.61
CA LEU A 333 -12.17 -24.72 -10.18
C LEU A 333 -13.14 -25.36 -11.20
N ASP A 334 -14.09 -24.59 -11.69
CA ASP A 334 -14.90 -24.95 -12.85
C ASP A 334 -14.19 -24.45 -14.12
N PRO A 335 -13.78 -25.34 -15.02
CA PRO A 335 -13.09 -24.97 -16.25
C PRO A 335 -13.91 -24.05 -17.20
N ALA A 336 -15.20 -23.93 -16.97
CA ALA A 336 -16.09 -23.03 -17.73
C ALA A 336 -16.10 -21.61 -17.19
N ARG A 337 -15.49 -21.37 -16.00
CA ARG A 337 -15.38 -20.05 -15.37
C ARG A 337 -13.95 -19.51 -15.49
N ASP A 338 -13.84 -18.20 -15.70
CA ASP A 338 -12.58 -17.48 -15.76
C ASP A 338 -12.53 -16.47 -14.57
N PRO A 339 -11.80 -16.80 -13.48
CA PRO A 339 -11.72 -15.93 -12.31
C PRO A 339 -11.19 -14.53 -12.61
N GLN A 340 -10.27 -14.38 -13.56
CA GLN A 340 -9.76 -13.06 -13.92
C GLN A 340 -10.84 -12.23 -14.62
N ALA A 341 -11.51 -12.79 -15.62
CA ALA A 341 -12.57 -12.08 -16.32
C ALA A 341 -13.76 -11.74 -15.39
N GLU A 342 -14.06 -12.61 -14.42
CA GLU A 342 -15.11 -12.35 -13.44
C GLU A 342 -14.71 -11.27 -12.42
N LEU A 343 -13.43 -11.22 -12.01
CA LEU A 343 -12.88 -10.15 -11.20
C LEU A 343 -12.89 -8.81 -11.95
N ASP A 344 -12.46 -8.80 -13.22
CA ASP A 344 -12.48 -7.59 -14.04
C ASP A 344 -13.91 -7.03 -14.18
N ALA A 345 -14.89 -7.91 -14.39
CA ALA A 345 -16.29 -7.52 -14.42
C ALA A 345 -16.75 -6.98 -13.05
N TRP A 346 -16.37 -7.63 -11.96
CA TRP A 346 -16.69 -7.18 -10.61
C TRP A 346 -16.10 -5.79 -10.32
N ILE A 347 -14.84 -5.55 -10.70
CA ILE A 347 -14.17 -4.23 -10.57
C ILE A 347 -14.97 -3.16 -11.30
N VAL A 348 -15.36 -3.43 -12.55
CA VAL A 348 -16.14 -2.48 -13.34
C VAL A 348 -17.54 -2.23 -12.76
N GLU A 349 -18.20 -3.25 -12.25
CA GLU A 349 -19.60 -3.17 -11.84
C GLU A 349 -19.80 -2.78 -10.37
N ARG A 350 -18.84 -3.15 -9.48
CA ARG A 350 -19.04 -3.14 -8.02
C ARG A 350 -17.97 -2.46 -7.21
N TYR A 351 -16.70 -2.53 -7.62
CA TYR A 351 -15.60 -1.95 -6.85
C TYR A 351 -15.83 -0.46 -6.60
N HIS A 352 -15.83 -0.07 -5.33
CA HIS A 352 -16.08 1.29 -4.86
C HIS A 352 -17.45 1.84 -5.34
N LYS A 353 -18.46 0.99 -5.33
CA LYS A 353 -19.85 1.32 -5.68
C LYS A 353 -20.86 0.74 -4.69
N PRO A 354 -22.07 1.34 -4.58
CA PRO A 354 -23.13 0.79 -3.73
C PRO A 354 -23.50 -0.66 -4.05
N SER A 355 -23.26 -1.12 -5.28
CA SER A 355 -23.55 -2.47 -5.74
C SER A 355 -22.60 -3.55 -5.21
N ASP A 356 -21.54 -3.21 -4.47
CA ASP A 356 -20.78 -4.17 -3.64
C ASP A 356 -21.59 -4.47 -2.36
N ASP A 357 -22.68 -5.17 -2.49
CA ASP A 357 -23.65 -5.50 -1.45
C ASP A 357 -23.85 -7.01 -1.30
N LEU A 358 -24.64 -7.43 -0.31
CA LEU A 358 -24.92 -8.84 -0.02
C LEU A 358 -25.82 -9.53 -1.06
N VAL A 359 -26.40 -8.79 -2.02
CA VAL A 359 -27.27 -9.37 -3.07
C VAL A 359 -26.41 -10.00 -4.19
N GLN A 360 -25.14 -9.65 -4.28
CA GLN A 360 -24.22 -10.25 -5.24
C GLN A 360 -24.07 -11.78 -5.05
N PRO A 361 -23.83 -12.54 -6.14
CA PRO A 361 -23.57 -13.97 -6.02
C PRO A 361 -22.31 -14.24 -5.18
N LEU A 362 -22.38 -15.27 -4.33
CA LEU A 362 -21.25 -15.66 -3.47
C LEU A 362 -20.89 -17.12 -3.76
N ASP A 363 -19.60 -17.36 -4.05
CA ASP A 363 -19.04 -18.70 -4.19
C ASP A 363 -18.44 -19.19 -2.86
N LEU A 364 -19.24 -19.88 -2.05
CA LEU A 364 -18.81 -20.36 -0.73
C LEU A 364 -17.69 -21.41 -0.79
N GLU A 365 -17.57 -22.14 -1.89
CA GLU A 365 -16.46 -23.09 -2.06
C GLU A 365 -15.14 -22.33 -2.26
N GLY A 366 -15.16 -21.25 -3.04
CA GLY A 366 -14.00 -20.39 -3.20
C GLY A 366 -13.59 -19.74 -1.88
N VAL A 367 -14.55 -19.19 -1.13
CA VAL A 367 -14.30 -18.63 0.23
C VAL A 367 -13.64 -19.69 1.12
N ARG A 368 -14.19 -20.91 1.17
CA ARG A 368 -13.64 -21.98 2.00
C ARG A 368 -12.20 -22.37 1.63
N ARG A 369 -11.89 -22.39 0.35
CA ARG A 369 -10.55 -22.72 -0.16
C ARG A 369 -9.55 -21.63 0.22
N GLU A 370 -9.89 -20.39 0.01
CA GLU A 370 -9.02 -19.25 0.33
C GLU A 370 -8.79 -19.11 1.84
N LEU A 371 -9.83 -19.22 2.66
CA LEU A 371 -9.69 -19.21 4.12
C LEU A 371 -8.85 -20.38 4.63
N ARG A 372 -8.96 -21.55 3.99
CA ARG A 372 -8.12 -22.71 4.34
C ARG A 372 -6.65 -22.43 4.05
N ALA A 373 -6.33 -21.83 2.91
CA ALA A 373 -4.97 -21.45 2.58
C ALA A 373 -4.42 -20.46 3.60
N ASN A 374 -5.17 -19.40 3.90
CA ASN A 374 -4.81 -18.40 4.91
C ASN A 374 -4.62 -19.00 6.30
N LEU A 375 -5.48 -19.93 6.72
CA LEU A 375 -5.35 -20.65 7.99
C LEU A 375 -4.05 -21.45 8.06
N LEU A 376 -3.69 -22.16 7.00
CA LEU A 376 -2.48 -22.98 6.95
C LEU A 376 -1.21 -22.13 6.95
N VAL A 377 -1.22 -21.00 6.24
CA VAL A 377 -0.14 -19.99 6.28
C VAL A 377 0.01 -19.45 7.71
N THR A 378 -1.08 -19.00 8.32
CA THR A 378 -1.08 -18.54 9.73
C THR A 378 -0.53 -19.61 10.67
N TYR A 379 -0.99 -20.85 10.54
CA TYR A 379 -0.55 -21.96 11.39
C TYR A 379 0.95 -22.22 11.25
N HIS A 380 1.46 -22.26 10.03
CA HIS A 380 2.88 -22.50 9.78
C HIS A 380 3.75 -21.40 10.37
N ILE A 381 3.42 -20.12 10.10
CA ILE A 381 4.14 -18.98 10.67
C ILE A 381 4.18 -19.03 12.20
N THR A 382 3.07 -19.40 12.82
CA THR A 382 2.95 -19.32 14.28
C THR A 382 3.40 -20.57 15.02
N SER A 383 3.50 -21.73 14.35
CA SER A 383 3.75 -23.01 15.02
C SER A 383 5.00 -23.74 14.52
N GLU A 384 5.41 -23.57 13.27
CA GLU A 384 6.44 -24.40 12.64
C GLU A 384 7.69 -23.62 12.23
N MET A 385 7.53 -22.36 11.76
CA MET A 385 8.66 -21.56 11.26
C MET A 385 9.69 -21.22 12.33
N GLY A 386 10.95 -21.15 11.90
CA GLY A 386 12.06 -20.52 12.61
C GLY A 386 11.94 -18.99 12.68
N PRO A 387 13.06 -18.26 12.77
CA PRO A 387 13.04 -16.81 12.68
C PRO A 387 12.41 -16.32 11.38
N ILE A 388 11.67 -15.22 11.46
CA ILE A 388 11.13 -14.54 10.29
C ILE A 388 12.16 -13.52 9.82
N GLU A 389 12.53 -13.61 8.56
CA GLU A 389 13.62 -12.83 7.98
C GLU A 389 13.23 -12.24 6.62
N TRP A 390 13.66 -11.01 6.38
CA TRP A 390 13.57 -10.39 5.07
C TRP A 390 14.52 -11.05 4.08
N ASP A 391 14.16 -11.02 2.81
CA ASP A 391 15.14 -11.24 1.74
C ASP A 391 16.00 -9.96 1.60
N PRO A 392 17.32 -10.02 1.79
CA PRO A 392 18.20 -8.85 1.70
C PRO A 392 18.26 -8.27 0.27
N ASP A 393 17.94 -9.06 -0.75
CA ASP A 393 17.89 -8.63 -2.14
C ASP A 393 16.55 -7.94 -2.50
N SER A 394 15.57 -7.96 -1.60
CA SER A 394 14.32 -7.24 -1.79
C SER A 394 14.53 -5.73 -1.84
N PHE A 395 13.95 -5.07 -2.86
CA PHE A 395 13.91 -3.60 -2.91
C PHE A 395 13.24 -2.99 -1.67
N LEU A 396 12.16 -3.60 -1.18
CA LEU A 396 11.44 -3.10 0.00
C LEU A 396 12.29 -3.22 1.28
N TYR A 397 13.07 -4.31 1.42
CA TYR A 397 14.02 -4.43 2.52
C TYR A 397 15.09 -3.31 2.47
N ARG A 398 15.74 -3.13 1.33
CA ARG A 398 16.76 -2.08 1.18
C ARG A 398 16.19 -0.69 1.43
N ARG A 399 14.97 -0.43 0.98
CA ARG A 399 14.32 0.88 1.13
C ARG A 399 13.91 1.20 2.57
N TRP A 400 13.42 0.22 3.33
CA TRP A 400 12.76 0.48 4.61
C TRP A 400 13.51 -0.07 5.83
N VAL A 401 14.47 -0.98 5.65
CA VAL A 401 15.17 -1.67 6.75
C VAL A 401 16.66 -1.57 6.65
N GLY A 402 17.22 -1.77 5.46
CA GLY A 402 18.67 -1.90 5.23
C GLY A 402 19.43 -0.58 5.04
N GLY A 403 18.74 0.59 5.10
CA GLY A 403 19.32 1.91 4.87
C GLY A 403 19.88 2.57 6.12
#